data_f6a659991fe44d19c345277269d6521f
#
_entry.id   f6a659991fe44d19c345277269d6521f
#
_cell.length_a   1.000
_cell.length_b   1.000
_cell.length_c   1.000
_cell.angle_alpha   90.00
_cell.angle_beta   90.00
_cell.angle_gamma   90.00
#
_symmetry.space_group_name_H-M   'P 1'
#
loop_
_entity.id
_entity.type
_entity.pdbx_description
1 polymer ?
#
loop_
_entity_poly.entity_id
_entity_poly.type
_entity_poly.pdbx_seq_one_letter_code
_entity_poly.pdbx_strand_id
1 'polypeptide(L)' 'MTFEEILPHIKKGEKVRRKEWEDGYMVLSNRGARYLYLYCNGTLFDDAYNLSGFDITSDDWEVL' A
#
# COMPACT_ATOMS: atom_id res chain seq x y z
N MET A 1 4.94 -11.58 0.06
CA MET A 1 5.60 -11.11 1.30
C MET A 1 4.58 -10.90 2.40
N THR A 2 4.98 -11.13 3.64
CA THR A 2 4.18 -10.72 4.79
C THR A 2 4.17 -9.22 4.92
N PHE A 3 3.29 -8.69 5.77
CA PHE A 3 3.25 -7.25 6.02
C PHE A 3 4.58 -6.78 6.64
N GLU A 4 5.16 -7.56 7.54
CA GLU A 4 6.45 -7.22 8.15
C GLU A 4 7.55 -7.09 7.10
N GLU A 5 7.52 -7.93 6.09
CA GLU A 5 8.51 -7.90 5.00
C GLU A 5 8.30 -6.73 4.05
N ILE A 6 7.04 -6.37 3.78
CA ILE A 6 6.74 -5.26 2.88
C ILE A 6 6.90 -3.89 3.53
N LEU A 7 6.84 -3.82 4.86
CA LEU A 7 6.85 -2.55 5.58
C LEU A 7 8.07 -1.67 5.27
N PRO A 8 9.31 -2.21 5.19
CA PRO A 8 10.45 -1.38 4.79
C PRO A 8 10.28 -0.72 3.42
N HIS A 9 9.63 -1.39 2.49
CA HIS A 9 9.36 -0.87 1.14
C HIS A 9 8.33 0.26 1.20
N ILE A 10 7.31 0.11 2.04
CA ILE A 10 6.33 1.17 2.26
C ILE A 10 7.02 2.41 2.81
N LYS A 11 7.89 2.24 3.80
CA LYS A 11 8.63 3.35 4.41
C LYS A 11 9.52 4.10 3.43
N LYS A 12 10.00 3.42 2.39
CA LYS A 12 10.81 4.05 1.33
C LYS A 12 9.97 4.77 0.29
N GLY A 13 8.66 4.66 0.34
CA GLY A 13 7.78 5.27 -0.64
C GLY A 13 7.61 4.45 -1.91
N GLU A 14 7.95 3.18 -1.88
CA GLU A 14 7.75 2.29 -3.02
C GLU A 14 6.28 1.92 -3.18
N LYS A 15 5.87 1.67 -4.42
CA LYS A 15 4.52 1.20 -4.71
C LYS A 15 4.41 -0.25 -4.31
N VAL A 16 3.41 -0.57 -3.51
CA VAL A 16 3.16 -1.93 -3.04
C VAL A 16 1.69 -2.27 -3.23
N ARG A 17 1.40 -3.56 -3.29
CA ARG A 17 0.01 -4.02 -3.36
C ARG A 17 -0.12 -5.40 -2.75
N ARG A 18 -1.36 -5.75 -2.44
CA ARG A 18 -1.73 -7.16 -2.21
C ARG A 18 -2.12 -7.76 -3.55
N LYS A 19 -1.85 -9.04 -3.74
CA LYS A 19 -2.15 -9.71 -5.02
C LYS A 19 -3.62 -9.64 -5.41
N GLU A 20 -4.52 -9.58 -4.43
CA GLU A 20 -5.95 -9.45 -4.71
C GLU A 20 -6.38 -8.06 -5.20
N TRP A 21 -5.50 -7.09 -5.12
CA TRP A 21 -5.78 -5.74 -5.64
C TRP A 21 -5.35 -5.70 -7.11
N GLU A 22 -6.23 -6.13 -8.01
CA GLU A 22 -5.87 -6.32 -9.43
C GLU A 22 -5.21 -5.11 -10.07
N ASP A 23 -5.84 -3.95 -9.96
CA ASP A 23 -5.34 -2.72 -10.56
C ASP A 23 -5.00 -1.65 -9.53
N GLY A 24 -4.88 -2.04 -8.27
CA GLY A 24 -4.63 -1.12 -7.18
C GLY A 24 -3.19 -1.20 -6.68
N TYR A 25 -2.73 -0.10 -6.11
CA TYR A 25 -1.49 -0.09 -5.35
C TYR A 25 -1.55 1.00 -4.30
N MET A 26 -0.69 0.86 -3.31
CA MET A 26 -0.59 1.78 -2.19
C MET A 26 0.80 2.40 -2.17
N VAL A 27 0.87 3.68 -1.84
CA VAL A 27 2.14 4.37 -1.68
C VAL A 27 2.03 5.33 -0.50
N LEU A 28 3.10 5.41 0.27
CA LEU A 28 3.16 6.36 1.38
C LEU A 28 3.48 7.74 0.82
N SER A 29 2.62 8.71 1.13
CA SER A 29 2.89 10.10 0.78
C SER A 29 4.12 10.61 1.54
N ASN A 30 4.96 11.36 0.86
CA ASN A 30 6.09 12.03 1.50
C ASN A 30 5.79 13.50 1.81
N ARG A 31 4.51 13.86 1.80
CA ARG A 31 4.05 15.23 2.09
C ARG A 31 3.34 15.26 3.44
N GLY A 32 3.62 16.27 4.22
CA GLY A 32 2.86 16.61 5.42
C GLY A 32 2.59 15.41 6.35
N ALA A 33 1.33 15.05 6.51
CA ALA A 33 0.90 14.04 7.48
C ALA A 33 1.26 12.59 7.10
N ARG A 34 1.81 12.37 5.92
CA ARG A 34 2.23 11.02 5.47
C ARG A 34 1.09 10.02 5.43
N TYR A 35 -0.01 10.39 4.79
CA TYR A 35 -1.09 9.46 4.54
C TYR A 35 -0.70 8.39 3.54
N LEU A 36 -1.34 7.23 3.66
CA LEU A 36 -1.24 6.18 2.66
C LEU A 36 -2.21 6.49 1.53
N TYR A 37 -1.69 6.59 0.31
CA TYR A 37 -2.50 6.83 -0.88
C TYR A 37 -2.80 5.49 -1.55
N LEU A 38 -4.07 5.25 -1.85
CA LEU A 38 -4.50 4.09 -2.60
C LEU A 38 -4.90 4.52 -4.00
N TYR A 39 -4.26 3.94 -5.00
CA TYR A 39 -4.56 4.19 -6.40
C TYR A 39 -5.29 3.00 -7.00
N CYS A 40 -6.18 3.27 -7.95
CA CYS A 40 -6.91 2.25 -8.67
C CYS A 40 -6.97 2.65 -10.13
N ASN A 41 -6.49 1.80 -11.04
CA ASN A 41 -6.40 2.10 -12.48
C ASN A 41 -5.63 3.39 -12.77
N GLY A 42 -4.58 3.65 -11.99
CA GLY A 42 -3.77 4.85 -12.17
C GLY A 42 -4.37 6.13 -11.64
N THR A 43 -5.57 6.07 -11.04
CA THR A 43 -6.27 7.21 -10.48
C THR A 43 -6.26 7.12 -8.95
N LEU A 44 -6.02 8.25 -8.29
CA LEU A 44 -6.08 8.31 -6.84
C LEU A 44 -7.51 8.00 -6.37
N PHE A 45 -7.64 6.91 -5.63
CA PHE A 45 -8.93 6.45 -5.13
C PHE A 45 -9.18 6.90 -3.69
N ASP A 46 -8.16 6.85 -2.85
CA ASP A 46 -8.26 7.22 -1.44
C ASP A 46 -6.95 7.86 -1.02
N ASP A 47 -7.02 9.07 -0.48
CA ASP A 47 -5.84 9.81 -0.03
C ASP A 47 -5.54 9.63 1.45
N ALA A 48 -6.29 8.80 2.13
CA ALA A 48 -6.09 8.48 3.56
C ALA A 48 -6.55 7.05 3.81
N TYR A 49 -5.93 6.11 3.11
CA TYR A 49 -6.28 4.70 3.21
C TYR A 49 -5.93 4.13 4.59
N ASN A 50 -6.87 3.44 5.19
CA ASN A 50 -6.69 2.76 6.46
C ASN A 50 -6.46 1.27 6.23
N LEU A 51 -5.29 0.78 6.65
CA LEU A 51 -5.00 -0.64 6.59
C LEU A 51 -5.97 -1.41 7.49
N SER A 52 -6.55 -2.47 6.93
CA SER A 52 -7.44 -3.34 7.68
C SER A 52 -6.65 -4.47 8.38
N GLY A 53 -7.32 -5.18 9.28
CA GLY A 53 -6.72 -6.37 9.86
C GLY A 53 -6.37 -7.42 8.82
N PHE A 54 -7.16 -7.53 7.75
CA PHE A 54 -6.85 -8.44 6.64
C PHE A 54 -5.54 -8.02 5.95
N ASP A 55 -5.32 -6.74 5.77
CA ASP A 55 -4.11 -6.24 5.11
C ASP A 55 -2.86 -6.57 5.92
N ILE A 56 -2.89 -6.34 7.22
CA ILE A 56 -1.70 -6.53 8.06
C ILE A 56 -1.41 -8.00 8.39
N THR A 57 -2.38 -8.89 8.23
CA THR A 57 -2.20 -10.33 8.49
C THR A 57 -1.98 -11.16 7.22
N SER A 58 -2.08 -10.56 6.05
CA SER A 58 -1.89 -11.26 4.78
C SER A 58 -0.41 -11.41 4.44
N ASP A 59 -0.12 -12.45 3.65
CA ASP A 59 1.24 -12.74 3.19
C ASP A 59 1.40 -12.60 1.68
N ASP A 60 0.43 -11.97 1.03
CA ASP A 60 0.39 -11.79 -0.42
C ASP A 60 0.84 -10.41 -0.90
N TRP A 61 1.54 -9.68 -0.06
CA TRP A 61 2.08 -8.37 -0.42
C TRP A 61 3.18 -8.50 -1.46
N GLU A 62 3.26 -7.53 -2.36
CA GLU A 62 4.33 -7.49 -3.35
C GLU A 62 4.70 -6.04 -3.69
N VAL A 63 5.95 -5.85 -4.09
CA VAL A 63 6.48 -4.56 -4.57
C VAL A 63 6.27 -4.49 -6.08
N LEU A 64 5.79 -3.34 -6.55
CA LEU A 64 5.61 -3.11 -7.99
C LEU A 64 6.85 -2.55 -8.64
#